data_cb5f19c09ac0b7576f2f9f5e2b118593
#
_entry.id   cb5f19c09ac0b7576f2f9f5e2b118593
#
_cell.length_a   1.000
_cell.length_b   1.000
_cell.length_c   1.000
_cell.angle_alpha   90.00
_cell.angle_beta   90.00
_cell.angle_gamma   90.00
#
_symmetry.space_group_name_H-M   'P 1'
#
loop_
_entity.id
_entity.type
_entity.pdbx_description
1 polymer ?
#
loop_
_entity_poly.entity_id
_entity_poly.type
_entity_poly.pdbx_seq_one_letter_code
_entity_poly.pdbx_strand_id
1 'polypeptide(L)'
;MDVNKIREDFPLLKNRDIIYLDNAATSQKPACVLDAEKRFYEKYNANPFRGLYELSEEATECYEDARKTVADFLHASCPEEIVFTRNATESLNLAAYTLSEYLLKPGDEIIVSIMEHHSNILPWQQAAKRYGATIKYLECDMDGTIPAERLESMINDRTKIAAITQISNVLGCRNDLKTFAEICHRHGVILVGDGAQSVPHIAVDVQDLGVDFLSFSGHKMLAPMGIGALYGKKELLEKLPPFLTGGEMIESVTREGAVWAEVPHKFEAGTVNAGGAYALAEAVRYMKTIGFDAIEAQENRLTRIAYEGMMNIPGIRVLGSSDPDNHHGILSFAVDGVHPHDVAEILNADNICVRAGHHCAQPLLQYLGTASTTRVSLAFYNTEEEIRAFLESLGGLRRKMGYE
;
A
#
# COMPACT_ATOMS: atom_id res chain seq x y z
N MET A 1 19.27 1.94 15.54
CA MET A 1 17.95 2.36 16.04
C MET A 1 17.67 1.73 17.40
N ASP A 2 17.16 2.49 18.38
CA ASP A 2 16.74 1.96 19.71
C ASP A 2 15.23 1.65 19.63
N VAL A 3 14.92 0.38 19.35
CA VAL A 3 13.54 -0.09 19.15
C VAL A 3 12.71 0.04 20.43
N ASN A 4 13.30 -0.21 21.60
CA ASN A 4 12.57 -0.11 22.87
C ASN A 4 12.13 1.31 23.16
N LYS A 5 12.98 2.29 22.85
CA LYS A 5 12.63 3.71 22.97
C LYS A 5 11.53 4.11 21.97
N ILE A 6 11.62 3.63 20.72
CA ILE A 6 10.60 3.89 19.70
C ILE A 6 9.24 3.31 20.10
N ARG A 7 9.20 2.11 20.68
CA ARG A 7 7.94 1.47 21.13
C ARG A 7 7.20 2.30 22.17
N GLU A 8 7.90 3.13 22.95
CA GLU A 8 7.29 4.05 23.90
C GLU A 8 6.37 5.08 23.22
N ASP A 9 6.57 5.37 21.94
CA ASP A 9 5.73 6.26 21.16
C ASP A 9 4.38 5.65 20.75
N PHE A 10 4.23 4.31 20.88
CA PHE A 10 3.04 3.60 20.40
C PHE A 10 2.09 3.21 21.57
N PRO A 11 1.03 3.99 21.84
CA PRO A 11 0.16 3.78 23.00
C PRO A 11 -0.47 2.39 23.05
N LEU A 12 -0.87 1.82 21.90
CA LEU A 12 -1.50 0.50 21.86
C LEU A 12 -0.53 -0.59 22.34
N LEU A 13 0.73 -0.54 21.94
CA LEU A 13 1.75 -1.51 22.32
C LEU A 13 2.14 -1.40 23.81
N LYS A 14 1.96 -0.22 24.41
CA LYS A 14 2.13 -0.02 25.87
C LYS A 14 0.92 -0.52 26.67
N ASN A 15 -0.29 -0.35 26.13
CA ASN A 15 -1.54 -0.62 26.83
C ASN A 15 -2.03 -2.06 26.69
N ARG A 16 -1.43 -2.85 25.81
CA ARG A 16 -1.82 -4.24 25.52
C ARG A 16 -0.61 -5.16 25.58
N ASP A 17 -0.79 -6.28 26.25
CA ASP A 17 0.18 -7.39 26.23
C ASP A 17 -0.07 -8.26 24.99
N ILE A 18 0.41 -7.78 23.83
CA ILE A 18 0.28 -8.46 22.54
C ILE A 18 1.57 -8.39 21.74
N ILE A 19 1.81 -9.40 20.94
CA ILE A 19 2.81 -9.42 19.88
C ILE A 19 2.07 -9.18 18.56
N TYR A 20 2.23 -7.95 18.00
CA TYR A 20 1.49 -7.55 16.82
C TYR A 20 2.30 -7.77 15.54
N LEU A 21 1.97 -8.81 14.78
CA LEU A 21 2.63 -9.24 13.54
C LEU A 21 1.68 -9.23 12.32
N ASP A 22 0.70 -8.31 12.29
CA ASP A 22 -0.23 -8.12 11.16
C ASP A 22 -0.13 -6.71 10.55
N ASN A 23 1.11 -6.20 10.45
CA ASN A 23 1.39 -4.82 10.00
C ASN A 23 1.04 -4.57 8.53
N ALA A 24 1.15 -5.58 7.66
CA ALA A 24 0.73 -5.47 6.26
C ALA A 24 -0.79 -5.27 6.08
N ALA A 25 -1.59 -5.51 7.13
CA ALA A 25 -3.01 -5.19 7.16
C ALA A 25 -3.25 -3.75 7.62
N THR A 26 -2.64 -3.35 8.73
CA THR A 26 -2.61 -1.97 9.26
C THR A 26 -1.48 -1.85 10.28
N SER A 27 -0.72 -0.76 10.26
CA SER A 27 0.31 -0.49 11.26
C SER A 27 -0.28 0.12 12.53
N GLN A 28 0.47 0.11 13.65
CA GLN A 28 0.13 0.86 14.85
C GLN A 28 0.41 2.36 14.67
N LYS A 29 -0.18 3.20 15.52
CA LYS A 29 -0.11 4.67 15.42
C LYS A 29 0.68 5.23 16.58
N PRO A 30 1.73 6.05 16.32
CA PRO A 30 2.44 6.74 17.39
C PRO A 30 1.58 7.87 17.97
N ALA A 31 1.84 8.23 19.21
CA ALA A 31 1.09 9.25 19.95
C ALA A 31 1.08 10.61 19.19
N CYS A 32 2.19 11.02 18.60
CA CYS A 32 2.27 12.26 17.84
C CYS A 32 1.26 12.35 16.69
N VAL A 33 0.99 11.23 16.01
CA VAL A 33 0.00 11.15 14.93
C VAL A 33 -1.43 11.24 15.47
N LEU A 34 -1.72 10.53 16.57
CA LEU A 34 -3.02 10.61 17.24
C LEU A 34 -3.30 12.02 17.78
N ASP A 35 -2.28 12.64 18.36
CA ASP A 35 -2.35 14.01 18.87
C ASP A 35 -2.48 15.04 17.72
N ALA A 36 -1.89 14.78 16.56
CA ALA A 36 -2.04 15.64 15.39
C ALA A 36 -3.49 15.63 14.88
N GLU A 37 -4.11 14.46 14.72
CA GLU A 37 -5.51 14.39 14.30
C GLU A 37 -6.45 15.07 15.32
N LYS A 38 -6.25 14.83 16.62
CA LYS A 38 -6.98 15.49 17.68
C LYS A 38 -6.78 17.02 17.64
N ARG A 39 -5.52 17.49 17.48
CA ARG A 39 -5.18 18.91 17.39
C ARG A 39 -5.87 19.61 16.24
N PHE A 40 -6.01 18.94 15.08
CA PHE A 40 -6.75 19.49 13.94
C PHE A 40 -8.18 19.85 14.35
N TYR A 41 -8.91 18.92 14.96
CA TYR A 41 -10.30 19.13 15.37
C TYR A 41 -10.44 20.11 16.54
N GLU A 42 -9.46 20.21 17.41
CA GLU A 42 -9.49 21.16 18.54
C GLU A 42 -9.14 22.60 18.16
N LYS A 43 -8.34 22.80 17.08
CA LYS A 43 -7.79 24.12 16.75
C LYS A 43 -8.13 24.64 15.36
N TYR A 44 -8.28 23.77 14.35
CA TYR A 44 -8.38 24.14 12.94
C TYR A 44 -9.66 23.65 12.27
N ASN A 45 -10.62 23.12 13.01
CA ASN A 45 -11.80 22.46 12.46
C ASN A 45 -12.73 23.45 11.75
N ALA A 46 -12.50 23.64 10.45
CA ALA A 46 -13.37 24.33 9.52
C ALA A 46 -13.37 23.61 8.18
N ASN A 47 -14.35 23.92 7.30
CA ASN A 47 -14.33 23.44 5.92
C ASN A 47 -13.24 24.20 5.14
N PRO A 48 -12.24 23.53 4.57
CA PRO A 48 -11.20 24.16 3.76
C PRO A 48 -11.78 24.84 2.49
N PHE A 49 -11.00 25.74 1.89
CA PHE A 49 -11.14 26.41 0.59
C PHE A 49 -12.17 27.54 0.48
N ARG A 50 -13.42 27.36 0.88
CA ARG A 50 -14.50 28.33 0.52
C ARG A 50 -14.88 29.31 1.61
N GLY A 51 -14.39 29.15 2.83
CA GLY A 51 -14.64 30.10 3.91
C GLY A 51 -13.79 31.36 3.76
N LEU A 52 -14.40 32.53 3.90
CA LEU A 52 -13.70 33.83 3.91
C LEU A 52 -13.39 34.30 5.34
N TYR A 53 -13.04 33.39 6.21
CA TYR A 53 -12.71 33.64 7.61
C TYR A 53 -11.45 32.86 8.02
N GLU A 54 -10.70 33.43 8.94
CA GLU A 54 -9.37 32.97 9.36
C GLU A 54 -9.28 31.46 9.62
N LEU A 55 -10.23 30.89 10.37
CA LEU A 55 -10.21 29.46 10.68
C LEU A 55 -10.33 28.56 9.42
N SER A 56 -11.06 29.00 8.37
CA SER A 56 -11.13 28.27 7.11
C SER A 56 -9.85 28.38 6.29
N GLU A 57 -9.17 29.53 6.37
CA GLU A 57 -7.86 29.73 5.76
C GLU A 57 -6.82 28.84 6.44
N GLU A 58 -6.79 28.80 7.78
CA GLU A 58 -5.92 27.89 8.56
C GLU A 58 -6.18 26.41 8.26
N ALA A 59 -7.44 26.00 8.12
CA ALA A 59 -7.78 24.63 7.75
C ALA A 59 -7.29 24.29 6.33
N THR A 60 -7.38 25.24 5.39
CA THR A 60 -6.85 25.11 4.03
C THR A 60 -5.33 24.98 4.03
N GLU A 61 -4.65 25.83 4.78
CA GLU A 61 -3.19 25.79 4.95
C GLU A 61 -2.75 24.43 5.51
N CYS A 62 -3.42 23.94 6.56
CA CYS A 62 -3.13 22.61 7.13
C CYS A 62 -3.25 21.48 6.08
N TYR A 63 -4.26 21.55 5.22
CA TYR A 63 -4.51 20.54 4.19
C TYR A 63 -3.47 20.60 3.06
N GLU A 64 -3.17 21.79 2.56
CA GLU A 64 -2.19 21.99 1.49
C GLU A 64 -0.73 21.77 1.96
N ASP A 65 -0.40 22.14 3.18
CA ASP A 65 0.89 21.79 3.81
C ASP A 65 1.06 20.27 3.96
N ALA A 66 -0.03 19.57 4.26
CA ALA A 66 -0.01 18.11 4.28
C ALA A 66 0.26 17.53 2.88
N ARG A 67 -0.38 18.08 1.84
CA ARG A 67 -0.12 17.70 0.44
C ARG A 67 1.33 17.92 0.05
N LYS A 68 1.87 19.09 0.35
CA LYS A 68 3.28 19.39 0.12
C LYS A 68 4.21 18.43 0.86
N THR A 69 3.88 18.10 2.12
CA THR A 69 4.67 17.14 2.92
C THR A 69 4.70 15.75 2.26
N VAL A 70 3.58 15.29 1.69
CA VAL A 70 3.49 14.01 0.97
C VAL A 70 4.23 14.10 -0.37
N ALA A 71 4.12 15.21 -1.09
CA ALA A 71 4.85 15.43 -2.35
C ALA A 71 6.38 15.38 -2.12
N ASP A 72 6.85 16.13 -1.13
CA ASP A 72 8.28 16.16 -0.73
C ASP A 72 8.76 14.78 -0.23
N PHE A 73 7.87 13.98 0.34
CA PHE A 73 8.16 12.63 0.83
C PHE A 73 8.35 11.62 -0.30
N LEU A 74 7.54 11.72 -1.35
CA LEU A 74 7.61 10.86 -2.52
C LEU A 74 8.58 11.40 -3.60
N HIS A 75 9.20 12.56 -3.37
CA HIS A 75 9.98 13.30 -4.37
C HIS A 75 9.17 13.64 -5.62
N ALA A 76 7.86 13.93 -5.47
CA ALA A 76 7.04 14.42 -6.56
C ALA A 76 7.55 15.78 -7.06
N SER A 77 7.32 16.10 -8.33
CA SER A 77 7.82 17.34 -8.94
C SER A 77 7.11 18.58 -8.38
N CYS A 78 5.86 18.43 -7.98
CA CYS A 78 5.07 19.50 -7.37
C CYS A 78 3.90 18.89 -6.54
N PRO A 79 3.31 19.67 -5.61
CA PRO A 79 2.19 19.20 -4.79
C PRO A 79 0.96 18.79 -5.59
N GLU A 80 0.74 19.38 -6.76
CA GLU A 80 -0.40 19.08 -7.65
C GLU A 80 -0.38 17.64 -8.20
N GLU A 81 0.73 16.92 -8.07
CA GLU A 81 0.84 15.50 -8.40
C GLU A 81 0.28 14.56 -7.32
N ILE A 82 -0.14 15.12 -6.16
CA ILE A 82 -0.71 14.35 -5.05
C ILE A 82 -2.21 14.57 -4.96
N VAL A 83 -2.98 13.50 -5.13
CA VAL A 83 -4.43 13.47 -4.91
C VAL A 83 -4.72 12.72 -3.62
N PHE A 84 -5.35 13.36 -2.65
CA PHE A 84 -5.76 12.67 -1.44
C PHE A 84 -7.00 11.80 -1.70
N THR A 85 -6.98 10.62 -1.14
CA THR A 85 -8.04 9.61 -1.24
C THR A 85 -8.27 8.98 0.12
N ARG A 86 -9.28 8.10 0.23
CA ARG A 86 -9.51 7.38 1.50
C ARG A 86 -8.45 6.30 1.78
N ASN A 87 -7.84 5.72 0.75
CA ASN A 87 -6.84 4.65 0.82
C ASN A 87 -6.36 4.27 -0.59
N ALA A 88 -5.37 3.36 -0.69
CA ALA A 88 -4.88 2.84 -1.96
C ALA A 88 -5.98 2.20 -2.83
N THR A 89 -7.01 1.59 -2.24
CA THR A 89 -8.14 1.03 -3.00
C THR A 89 -8.87 2.13 -3.79
N GLU A 90 -9.17 3.27 -3.16
CA GLU A 90 -9.79 4.39 -3.86
C GLU A 90 -8.84 5.00 -4.89
N SER A 91 -7.56 5.16 -4.57
CA SER A 91 -6.53 5.63 -5.50
C SER A 91 -6.47 4.78 -6.77
N LEU A 92 -6.44 3.46 -6.63
CA LEU A 92 -6.40 2.52 -7.76
C LEU A 92 -7.71 2.50 -8.55
N ASN A 93 -8.86 2.68 -7.90
CA ASN A 93 -10.14 2.84 -8.59
C ASN A 93 -10.19 4.16 -9.37
N LEU A 94 -9.69 5.26 -8.78
CA LEU A 94 -9.58 6.55 -9.47
C LEU A 94 -8.71 6.41 -10.73
N ALA A 95 -7.51 5.86 -10.59
CA ALA A 95 -6.60 5.64 -11.72
C ALA A 95 -7.25 4.73 -12.79
N ALA A 96 -7.83 3.61 -12.39
CA ALA A 96 -8.43 2.67 -13.31
C ALA A 96 -9.64 3.27 -14.05
N TYR A 97 -10.52 3.98 -13.34
CA TYR A 97 -11.69 4.62 -13.95
C TYR A 97 -11.27 5.71 -14.94
N THR A 98 -10.43 6.64 -14.50
CA THR A 98 -10.11 7.82 -15.29
C THR A 98 -9.19 7.53 -16.48
N LEU A 99 -8.17 6.67 -16.28
CA LEU A 99 -7.30 6.22 -17.38
C LEU A 99 -8.07 5.42 -18.42
N SER A 100 -8.97 4.54 -17.98
CA SER A 100 -9.74 3.71 -18.90
C SER A 100 -10.69 4.53 -19.74
N GLU A 101 -11.35 5.54 -19.18
CA GLU A 101 -12.19 6.46 -19.91
C GLU A 101 -11.41 7.30 -20.93
N TYR A 102 -10.19 7.69 -20.56
CA TYR A 102 -9.32 8.51 -21.40
C TYR A 102 -8.66 7.74 -22.56
N LEU A 103 -8.24 6.49 -22.31
CA LEU A 103 -7.35 5.75 -23.23
C LEU A 103 -8.02 4.58 -23.95
N LEU A 104 -8.89 3.80 -23.24
CA LEU A 104 -9.26 2.47 -23.71
C LEU A 104 -10.30 2.49 -24.82
N LYS A 105 -10.06 1.62 -25.79
CA LYS A 105 -10.95 1.28 -26.89
C LYS A 105 -11.19 -0.23 -26.95
N PRO A 106 -12.27 -0.69 -27.57
CA PRO A 106 -12.48 -2.14 -27.76
C PRO A 106 -11.29 -2.81 -28.44
N GLY A 107 -10.80 -3.88 -27.82
CA GLY A 107 -9.66 -4.65 -28.29
C GLY A 107 -8.32 -4.22 -27.70
N ASP A 108 -8.25 -3.13 -26.92
CA ASP A 108 -7.06 -2.76 -26.16
C ASP A 108 -6.75 -3.75 -25.02
N GLU A 109 -5.55 -3.70 -24.51
CA GLU A 109 -5.05 -4.63 -23.50
C GLU A 109 -4.53 -3.90 -22.26
N ILE A 110 -4.79 -4.49 -21.09
CA ILE A 110 -4.26 -4.07 -19.79
C ILE A 110 -3.43 -5.23 -19.24
N ILE A 111 -2.20 -4.97 -18.85
CA ILE A 111 -1.35 -5.94 -18.16
C ILE A 111 -1.52 -5.71 -16.65
N VAL A 112 -1.78 -6.79 -15.90
CA VAL A 112 -1.89 -6.78 -14.44
C VAL A 112 -1.00 -7.90 -13.92
N SER A 113 -0.17 -7.65 -12.89
CA SER A 113 0.63 -8.76 -12.38
C SER A 113 -0.24 -9.77 -11.63
N ILE A 114 0.18 -11.03 -11.60
CA ILE A 114 -0.53 -12.09 -10.85
C ILE A 114 -0.44 -11.86 -9.33
N MET A 115 0.52 -11.04 -8.88
CA MET A 115 0.79 -10.75 -7.47
C MET A 115 -0.08 -9.65 -6.89
N GLU A 116 -0.97 -9.04 -7.66
CA GLU A 116 -1.71 -7.87 -7.23
C GLU A 116 -2.70 -8.19 -6.09
N HIS A 117 -2.80 -7.24 -5.17
CA HIS A 117 -3.92 -7.16 -4.26
C HIS A 117 -5.22 -6.97 -5.05
N HIS A 118 -6.36 -7.48 -4.56
CA HIS A 118 -7.66 -7.33 -5.24
C HIS A 118 -7.97 -5.88 -5.65
N SER A 119 -7.48 -4.89 -4.87
CA SER A 119 -7.65 -3.46 -5.18
C SER A 119 -6.97 -3.03 -6.48
N ASN A 120 -5.97 -3.76 -6.95
CA ASN A 120 -5.28 -3.51 -8.21
C ASN A 120 -5.59 -4.57 -9.29
N ILE A 121 -6.62 -5.38 -9.08
CA ILE A 121 -7.16 -6.31 -10.08
C ILE A 121 -8.58 -5.92 -10.47
N LEU A 122 -9.47 -5.83 -9.46
CA LEU A 122 -10.91 -5.67 -9.70
C LEU A 122 -11.29 -4.39 -10.45
N PRO A 123 -10.68 -3.22 -10.17
CA PRO A 123 -10.97 -2.01 -10.96
C PRO A 123 -10.62 -2.19 -12.43
N TRP A 124 -9.49 -2.81 -12.74
CA TRP A 124 -9.08 -3.09 -14.13
C TRP A 124 -9.99 -4.11 -14.82
N GLN A 125 -10.45 -5.15 -14.12
CA GLN A 125 -11.46 -6.07 -14.66
C GLN A 125 -12.78 -5.35 -15.00
N GLN A 126 -13.22 -4.42 -14.15
CA GLN A 126 -14.42 -3.61 -14.44
C GLN A 126 -14.18 -2.67 -15.61
N ALA A 127 -13.01 -2.04 -15.69
CA ALA A 127 -12.63 -1.20 -16.81
C ALA A 127 -12.58 -1.99 -18.13
N ALA A 128 -11.91 -3.14 -18.13
CA ALA A 128 -11.83 -4.01 -19.31
C ALA A 128 -13.23 -4.42 -19.81
N LYS A 129 -14.11 -4.81 -18.89
CA LYS A 129 -15.51 -5.15 -19.22
C LYS A 129 -16.27 -3.97 -19.82
N ARG A 130 -16.09 -2.76 -19.26
CA ARG A 130 -16.80 -1.54 -19.68
C ARG A 130 -16.38 -1.08 -21.07
N TYR A 131 -15.08 -1.12 -21.37
CA TYR A 131 -14.51 -0.58 -22.61
C TYR A 131 -14.17 -1.65 -23.66
N GLY A 132 -14.48 -2.92 -23.42
CA GLY A 132 -14.19 -4.01 -24.36
C GLY A 132 -12.70 -4.34 -24.50
N ALA A 133 -11.92 -4.04 -23.47
CA ALA A 133 -10.50 -4.36 -23.40
C ALA A 133 -10.28 -5.77 -22.80
N THR A 134 -9.05 -6.27 -22.88
CA THR A 134 -8.65 -7.59 -22.36
C THR A 134 -7.60 -7.42 -21.26
N ILE A 135 -7.72 -8.19 -20.17
CA ILE A 135 -6.68 -8.29 -19.14
C ILE A 135 -5.73 -9.41 -19.50
N LYS A 136 -4.43 -9.11 -19.42
CA LYS A 136 -3.35 -10.09 -19.47
C LYS A 136 -2.67 -10.15 -18.11
N TYR A 137 -2.52 -11.36 -17.57
CA TYR A 137 -1.82 -11.54 -16.29
C TYR A 137 -0.33 -11.76 -16.53
N LEU A 138 0.49 -10.88 -15.95
CA LEU A 138 1.94 -11.01 -15.90
C LEU A 138 2.31 -11.94 -14.74
N GLU A 139 2.66 -13.17 -15.08
CA GLU A 139 3.01 -14.20 -14.10
C GLU A 139 4.41 -13.98 -13.52
N CYS A 140 4.61 -14.35 -12.26
CA CYS A 140 5.92 -14.42 -11.61
C CYS A 140 6.46 -15.85 -11.61
N ASP A 141 7.73 -16.01 -11.30
CA ASP A 141 8.30 -17.31 -10.93
C ASP A 141 7.83 -17.71 -9.52
N MET A 142 8.05 -18.97 -9.12
CA MET A 142 7.57 -19.48 -7.83
C MET A 142 8.21 -18.81 -6.62
N ASP A 143 9.36 -18.16 -6.81
CA ASP A 143 10.03 -17.33 -5.80
C ASP A 143 9.50 -15.88 -5.74
N GLY A 144 8.58 -15.52 -6.63
CA GLY A 144 7.98 -14.19 -6.73
C GLY A 144 8.72 -13.23 -7.70
N THR A 145 9.76 -13.68 -8.39
CA THR A 145 10.47 -12.84 -9.35
C THR A 145 9.67 -12.66 -10.64
N ILE A 146 9.59 -11.44 -11.15
CA ILE A 146 9.11 -11.13 -12.50
C ILE A 146 10.29 -10.65 -13.35
N PRO A 147 10.78 -11.48 -14.29
CA PRO A 147 11.81 -11.04 -15.23
C PRO A 147 11.31 -9.90 -16.13
N ALA A 148 12.14 -8.89 -16.35
CA ALA A 148 11.79 -7.71 -17.15
C ALA A 148 11.39 -8.09 -18.60
N GLU A 149 12.08 -9.07 -19.15
CA GLU A 149 11.85 -9.60 -20.50
C GLU A 149 10.45 -10.23 -20.63
N ARG A 150 9.88 -10.75 -19.53
CA ARG A 150 8.52 -11.29 -19.53
C ARG A 150 7.49 -10.17 -19.74
N LEU A 151 7.64 -9.03 -19.06
CA LEU A 151 6.80 -7.86 -19.29
C LEU A 151 6.94 -7.37 -20.72
N GLU A 152 8.18 -7.18 -21.21
CA GLU A 152 8.44 -6.67 -22.54
C GLU A 152 7.83 -7.56 -23.64
N SER A 153 7.93 -8.89 -23.49
CA SER A 153 7.36 -9.85 -24.44
C SER A 153 5.82 -9.85 -24.51
N MET A 154 5.17 -9.33 -23.46
CA MET A 154 3.69 -9.24 -23.40
C MET A 154 3.14 -7.97 -24.03
N ILE A 155 3.97 -6.91 -24.13
CA ILE A 155 3.57 -5.63 -24.67
C ILE A 155 3.43 -5.68 -26.20
N ASN A 156 2.38 -5.07 -26.71
CA ASN A 156 2.16 -4.87 -28.15
C ASN A 156 1.36 -3.56 -28.38
N ASP A 157 1.05 -3.21 -29.62
CA ASP A 157 0.39 -1.95 -30.01
C ASP A 157 -0.99 -1.72 -29.34
N ARG A 158 -1.61 -2.78 -28.85
CA ARG A 158 -2.90 -2.71 -28.13
C ARG A 158 -2.72 -2.52 -26.62
N THR A 159 -1.55 -2.75 -26.08
CA THR A 159 -1.27 -2.58 -24.66
C THR A 159 -1.25 -1.09 -24.31
N LYS A 160 -2.10 -0.66 -23.35
CA LYS A 160 -2.22 0.74 -22.95
C LYS A 160 -1.78 1.00 -21.53
N ILE A 161 -1.99 0.04 -20.63
CA ILE A 161 -1.78 0.19 -19.19
C ILE A 161 -1.10 -1.08 -18.66
N ALA A 162 -0.14 -0.89 -17.75
CA ALA A 162 0.40 -1.92 -16.88
C ALA A 162 0.16 -1.53 -15.42
N ALA A 163 -0.40 -2.44 -14.62
CA ALA A 163 -0.69 -2.23 -13.20
C ALA A 163 0.09 -3.27 -12.37
N ILE A 164 1.07 -2.80 -11.59
CA ILE A 164 2.05 -3.67 -10.94
C ILE A 164 2.35 -3.18 -9.51
N THR A 165 2.23 -4.08 -8.53
CA THR A 165 2.62 -3.81 -7.14
C THR A 165 4.14 -3.68 -7.00
N GLN A 166 4.61 -2.76 -6.18
CA GLN A 166 6.05 -2.62 -5.92
C GLN A 166 6.55 -3.68 -4.94
N ILE A 167 5.77 -3.97 -3.87
CA ILE A 167 6.06 -5.07 -2.93
C ILE A 167 4.79 -5.89 -2.76
N SER A 168 4.91 -7.21 -2.95
CA SER A 168 3.79 -8.14 -2.80
C SER A 168 3.35 -8.25 -1.34
N ASN A 169 2.05 -8.07 -1.09
CA ASN A 169 1.47 -8.23 0.25
C ASN A 169 1.37 -9.70 0.72
N VAL A 170 1.77 -10.65 -0.12
CA VAL A 170 1.80 -12.09 0.17
C VAL A 170 3.21 -12.62 0.22
N LEU A 171 4.00 -12.37 -0.82
CA LEU A 171 5.35 -12.92 -0.95
C LEU A 171 6.44 -12.03 -0.34
N GLY A 172 6.13 -10.74 -0.13
CA GLY A 172 7.10 -9.75 0.33
C GLY A 172 8.15 -9.36 -0.72
N CYS A 173 8.18 -10.02 -1.88
CA CYS A 173 9.14 -9.73 -2.94
C CYS A 173 8.91 -8.35 -3.55
N ARG A 174 10.00 -7.70 -3.94
CA ARG A 174 10.01 -6.37 -4.57
C ARG A 174 10.14 -6.48 -6.08
N ASN A 175 9.25 -5.81 -6.81
CA ASN A 175 9.32 -5.64 -8.25
C ASN A 175 10.15 -4.41 -8.62
N ASP A 176 10.95 -4.51 -9.67
CA ASP A 176 11.74 -3.40 -10.21
C ASP A 176 10.87 -2.49 -11.09
N LEU A 177 10.07 -1.64 -10.42
CA LEU A 177 9.18 -0.71 -11.12
C LEU A 177 9.95 0.28 -12.01
N LYS A 178 11.22 0.59 -11.71
CA LYS A 178 12.05 1.46 -12.54
C LYS A 178 12.29 0.85 -13.92
N THR A 179 12.80 -0.38 -13.95
CA THR A 179 12.98 -1.11 -15.21
C THR A 179 11.64 -1.32 -15.94
N PHE A 180 10.57 -1.60 -15.21
CA PHE A 180 9.24 -1.76 -15.81
C PHE A 180 8.70 -0.46 -16.39
N ALA A 181 8.95 0.69 -15.75
CA ALA A 181 8.58 2.00 -16.29
C ALA A 181 9.34 2.31 -17.60
N GLU A 182 10.64 2.05 -17.62
CA GLU A 182 11.45 2.21 -18.84
C GLU A 182 10.93 1.36 -20.01
N ILE A 183 10.57 0.10 -19.75
CA ILE A 183 9.97 -0.79 -20.74
C ILE A 183 8.61 -0.24 -21.20
N CYS A 184 7.72 0.08 -20.29
CA CYS A 184 6.38 0.60 -20.59
C CYS A 184 6.47 1.87 -21.44
N HIS A 185 7.33 2.82 -21.07
CA HIS A 185 7.45 4.10 -21.77
C HIS A 185 8.01 3.96 -23.19
N ARG A 186 8.95 3.03 -23.42
CA ARG A 186 9.43 2.75 -24.80
C ARG A 186 8.29 2.35 -25.75
N HIS A 187 7.22 1.80 -25.22
CA HIS A 187 6.05 1.34 -25.98
C HIS A 187 4.81 2.23 -25.81
N GLY A 188 4.93 3.36 -25.10
CA GLY A 188 3.80 4.28 -24.87
C GLY A 188 2.72 3.71 -23.93
N VAL A 189 3.10 2.78 -23.04
CA VAL A 189 2.24 2.15 -22.03
C VAL A 189 2.36 2.93 -20.73
N ILE A 190 1.24 3.21 -20.06
CA ILE A 190 1.20 3.86 -18.74
C ILE A 190 1.43 2.82 -17.65
N LEU A 191 2.35 3.11 -16.71
CA LEU A 191 2.60 2.26 -15.54
C LEU A 191 1.92 2.82 -14.30
N VAL A 192 1.01 2.02 -13.72
CA VAL A 192 0.35 2.27 -12.44
C VAL A 192 0.96 1.36 -11.37
N GLY A 193 1.65 1.97 -10.40
CA GLY A 193 2.26 1.28 -9.27
C GLY A 193 1.31 1.16 -8.07
N ASP A 194 1.27 -0.01 -7.44
CA ASP A 194 0.70 -0.15 -6.10
C ASP A 194 1.83 -0.13 -5.07
N GLY A 195 1.93 0.99 -4.34
CA GLY A 195 2.91 1.25 -3.29
C GLY A 195 2.41 0.95 -1.87
N ALA A 196 1.27 0.27 -1.72
CA ALA A 196 0.65 0.06 -0.41
C ALA A 196 1.54 -0.70 0.59
N GLN A 197 2.46 -1.53 0.10
CA GLN A 197 3.42 -2.27 0.93
C GLN A 197 4.87 -1.76 0.78
N SER A 198 5.15 -0.80 -0.11
CA SER A 198 6.49 -0.25 -0.26
C SER A 198 6.64 1.10 0.44
N VAL A 199 5.72 2.02 0.23
CA VAL A 199 5.75 3.38 0.81
C VAL A 199 5.89 3.40 2.34
N PRO A 200 5.30 2.44 3.10
CA PRO A 200 5.50 2.35 4.55
C PRO A 200 6.89 1.86 4.98
N HIS A 201 7.62 1.15 4.13
CA HIS A 201 8.75 0.32 4.56
C HIS A 201 10.09 0.70 3.93
N ILE A 202 10.09 1.27 2.72
CA ILE A 202 11.29 1.67 1.97
C ILE A 202 11.20 3.12 1.51
N ALA A 203 12.34 3.74 1.25
CA ALA A 203 12.37 5.04 0.59
C ALA A 203 11.84 4.91 -0.84
N VAL A 204 10.89 5.76 -1.20
CA VAL A 204 10.27 5.78 -2.53
C VAL A 204 10.50 7.14 -3.16
N ASP A 205 11.14 7.15 -4.34
CA ASP A 205 11.34 8.31 -5.19
C ASP A 205 10.61 8.08 -6.50
N VAL A 206 9.47 8.75 -6.69
CA VAL A 206 8.61 8.53 -7.87
C VAL A 206 9.26 9.02 -9.17
N GLN A 207 10.18 9.99 -9.08
CA GLN A 207 10.91 10.46 -10.24
C GLN A 207 11.98 9.45 -10.67
N ASP A 208 12.72 8.87 -9.71
CA ASP A 208 13.69 7.80 -10.00
C ASP A 208 13.02 6.52 -10.48
N LEU A 209 11.87 6.15 -9.90
CA LEU A 209 11.08 5.00 -10.35
C LEU A 209 10.48 5.21 -11.74
N GLY A 210 10.21 6.45 -12.12
CA GLY A 210 9.62 6.79 -13.42
C GLY A 210 8.15 6.38 -13.57
N VAL A 211 7.49 5.89 -12.51
CA VAL A 211 6.08 5.50 -12.55
C VAL A 211 5.18 6.67 -12.95
N ASP A 212 4.10 6.40 -13.66
CA ASP A 212 3.13 7.43 -14.03
C ASP A 212 2.12 7.70 -12.92
N PHE A 213 1.78 6.65 -12.17
CA PHE A 213 0.92 6.70 -10.98
C PHE A 213 1.48 5.78 -9.89
N LEU A 214 1.31 6.18 -8.62
CA LEU A 214 1.62 5.35 -7.45
C LEU A 214 0.58 5.56 -6.36
N SER A 215 0.02 4.48 -5.84
CA SER A 215 -0.99 4.53 -4.78
C SER A 215 -0.44 4.07 -3.44
N PHE A 216 -0.91 4.66 -2.32
CA PHE A 216 -0.65 4.11 -0.99
C PHE A 216 -1.77 4.44 0.00
N SER A 217 -1.76 3.72 1.13
CA SER A 217 -2.71 3.88 2.24
C SER A 217 -2.02 4.40 3.48
N GLY A 218 -2.53 5.49 4.07
CA GLY A 218 -1.99 6.07 5.30
C GLY A 218 -2.03 5.10 6.49
N HIS A 219 -3.09 4.28 6.62
CA HIS A 219 -3.22 3.35 7.73
C HIS A 219 -2.15 2.26 7.81
N LYS A 220 -1.37 2.03 6.75
CA LYS A 220 -0.22 1.12 6.73
C LYS A 220 1.08 1.82 7.05
N MET A 221 1.11 3.16 6.95
CA MET A 221 2.26 3.99 7.27
C MET A 221 2.00 4.91 8.48
N LEU A 222 1.53 4.35 9.56
CA LEU A 222 1.32 4.98 10.88
C LEU A 222 0.18 6.01 10.93
N ALA A 223 -0.43 6.41 9.82
CA ALA A 223 -1.48 7.41 9.77
C ALA A 223 -2.88 6.83 10.11
N PRO A 224 -3.88 7.66 10.37
CA PRO A 224 -5.25 7.21 10.61
C PRO A 224 -5.84 6.41 9.45
N MET A 225 -6.89 5.64 9.73
CA MET A 225 -7.73 5.05 8.68
C MET A 225 -8.50 6.15 7.95
N GLY A 226 -8.83 5.93 6.68
CA GLY A 226 -9.64 6.86 5.89
C GLY A 226 -8.84 7.98 5.22
N ILE A 227 -7.51 7.87 5.17
CA ILE A 227 -6.62 8.73 4.39
C ILE A 227 -5.59 7.89 3.64
N GLY A 228 -5.29 8.28 2.42
CA GLY A 228 -4.27 7.76 1.54
C GLY A 228 -4.00 8.75 0.42
N ALA A 229 -3.17 8.40 -0.54
CA ALA A 229 -2.92 9.26 -1.68
C ALA A 229 -2.65 8.46 -2.96
N LEU A 230 -2.94 9.13 -4.08
CA LEU A 230 -2.49 8.80 -5.41
C LEU A 230 -1.49 9.86 -5.84
N TYR A 231 -0.26 9.45 -6.11
CA TYR A 231 0.66 10.20 -6.95
C TYR A 231 0.28 9.98 -8.42
N GLY A 232 0.28 11.03 -9.22
CA GLY A 232 0.14 10.95 -10.67
C GLY A 232 0.89 12.09 -11.34
N LYS A 233 1.56 11.82 -12.46
CA LYS A 233 2.22 12.87 -13.24
C LYS A 233 1.24 13.96 -13.62
N LYS A 234 1.58 15.22 -13.35
CA LYS A 234 0.69 16.39 -13.53
C LYS A 234 0.09 16.44 -14.95
N GLU A 235 0.93 16.24 -15.96
CA GLU A 235 0.50 16.28 -17.35
C GLU A 235 -0.51 15.17 -17.74
N LEU A 236 -0.52 14.07 -17.00
CA LEU A 236 -1.53 13.02 -17.14
C LEU A 236 -2.79 13.38 -16.36
N LEU A 237 -2.65 13.79 -15.10
CA LEU A 237 -3.77 14.20 -14.27
C LEU A 237 -4.60 15.32 -14.94
N GLU A 238 -3.97 16.29 -15.58
CA GLU A 238 -4.65 17.38 -16.31
C GLU A 238 -5.57 16.86 -17.42
N LYS A 239 -5.18 15.78 -18.10
CA LYS A 239 -5.94 15.19 -19.23
C LYS A 239 -7.08 14.28 -18.78
N LEU A 240 -6.99 13.72 -17.56
CA LEU A 240 -7.97 12.75 -17.08
C LEU A 240 -9.31 13.40 -16.70
N PRO A 241 -10.44 12.72 -16.93
CA PRO A 241 -11.74 13.16 -16.42
C PRO A 241 -11.78 13.06 -14.88
N PRO A 242 -12.70 13.77 -14.20
CA PRO A 242 -12.91 13.60 -12.77
C PRO A 242 -13.40 12.18 -12.45
N PHE A 243 -13.11 11.70 -11.24
CA PHE A 243 -13.56 10.39 -10.75
C PHE A 243 -14.93 10.49 -10.06
N LEU A 244 -15.02 11.38 -9.06
CA LEU A 244 -16.25 11.72 -8.37
C LEU A 244 -16.64 13.14 -8.74
N THR A 245 -17.94 13.40 -8.83
CA THR A 245 -18.46 14.74 -9.13
C THR A 245 -19.33 15.26 -7.99
N GLY A 246 -19.17 16.54 -7.66
CA GLY A 246 -19.89 17.16 -6.56
C GLY A 246 -19.39 18.57 -6.26
N GLY A 247 -19.50 19.00 -5.02
CA GLY A 247 -18.92 20.25 -4.53
C GLY A 247 -17.40 20.20 -4.49
N GLU A 248 -16.76 21.34 -4.38
CA GLU A 248 -15.32 21.62 -4.27
C GLU A 248 -14.48 21.34 -5.53
N MET A 249 -14.80 20.31 -6.30
CA MET A 249 -14.04 19.85 -7.47
C MET A 249 -14.34 20.59 -8.77
N ILE A 250 -15.06 21.70 -8.72
CA ILE A 250 -15.49 22.51 -9.85
C ILE A 250 -15.07 23.96 -9.71
N GLU A 251 -14.82 24.62 -10.82
CA GLU A 251 -14.70 26.09 -10.90
C GLU A 251 -16.08 26.73 -11.03
N SER A 252 -16.91 26.22 -11.95
CA SER A 252 -18.28 26.70 -12.15
C SER A 252 -19.21 25.61 -12.63
N VAL A 253 -20.51 25.77 -12.35
CA VAL A 253 -21.58 24.86 -12.81
C VAL A 253 -22.70 25.68 -13.42
N THR A 254 -23.16 25.26 -14.59
CA THR A 254 -24.34 25.79 -15.26
C THR A 254 -25.43 24.71 -15.39
N ARG A 255 -26.56 25.04 -16.03
CA ARG A 255 -27.59 24.02 -16.32
C ARG A 255 -27.15 23.02 -17.38
N GLU A 256 -26.20 23.40 -18.23
CA GLU A 256 -25.74 22.63 -19.39
C GLU A 256 -24.47 21.83 -19.11
N GLY A 257 -23.69 22.20 -18.05
CA GLY A 257 -22.44 21.52 -17.74
C GLY A 257 -21.64 22.19 -16.62
N ALA A 258 -20.41 21.73 -16.43
CA ALA A 258 -19.48 22.24 -15.42
C ALA A 258 -18.09 22.46 -16.00
N VAL A 259 -17.37 23.42 -15.42
CA VAL A 259 -15.92 23.59 -15.57
C VAL A 259 -15.28 22.98 -14.32
N TRP A 260 -14.36 22.07 -14.54
CA TRP A 260 -13.66 21.37 -13.45
C TRP A 260 -12.60 22.28 -12.83
N ALA A 261 -12.34 22.09 -11.55
CA ALA A 261 -11.21 22.72 -10.87
C ALA A 261 -9.88 22.22 -11.47
N GLU A 262 -8.82 22.97 -11.21
CA GLU A 262 -7.46 22.51 -11.55
C GLU A 262 -7.07 21.27 -10.74
N VAL A 263 -6.03 20.56 -11.22
CA VAL A 263 -5.45 19.43 -10.46
C VAL A 263 -4.75 19.96 -9.20
N PRO A 264 -4.83 19.25 -8.10
CA PRO A 264 -5.45 17.93 -7.89
C PRO A 264 -6.92 18.01 -7.51
N HIS A 265 -7.48 19.21 -7.26
CA HIS A 265 -8.79 19.44 -6.66
C HIS A 265 -9.94 18.85 -7.46
N LYS A 266 -9.83 18.75 -8.79
CA LYS A 266 -10.87 18.09 -9.61
C LYS A 266 -11.11 16.61 -9.27
N PHE A 267 -10.20 15.98 -8.52
CA PHE A 267 -10.33 14.59 -8.06
C PHE A 267 -10.78 14.46 -6.60
N GLU A 268 -10.91 15.57 -5.88
CA GLU A 268 -11.21 15.62 -4.45
C GLU A 268 -12.60 16.22 -4.20
N ALA A 269 -13.64 15.48 -4.61
CA ALA A 269 -15.02 15.93 -4.51
C ALA A 269 -15.57 15.86 -3.08
N GLY A 270 -16.32 16.90 -2.69
CA GLY A 270 -16.96 17.01 -1.38
C GLY A 270 -16.01 17.54 -0.30
N THR A 271 -16.49 17.61 0.95
CA THR A 271 -15.65 18.03 2.08
C THR A 271 -14.53 17.02 2.29
N VAL A 272 -13.30 17.49 2.19
CA VAL A 272 -12.09 16.66 2.26
C VAL A 272 -11.76 16.21 3.69
N ASN A 273 -11.02 15.12 3.84
CA ASN A 273 -10.52 14.63 5.13
C ASN A 273 -9.28 15.41 5.59
N ALA A 274 -9.46 16.68 5.95
CA ALA A 274 -8.35 17.56 6.32
C ALA A 274 -7.65 17.10 7.61
N GLY A 275 -8.39 16.63 8.61
CA GLY A 275 -7.79 16.07 9.84
C GLY A 275 -6.94 14.83 9.58
N GLY A 276 -7.41 13.94 8.72
CA GLY A 276 -6.64 12.76 8.30
C GLY A 276 -5.39 13.12 7.49
N ALA A 277 -5.48 14.10 6.58
CA ALA A 277 -4.32 14.58 5.81
C ALA A 277 -3.26 15.22 6.71
N TYR A 278 -3.68 16.06 7.68
CA TYR A 278 -2.81 16.65 8.66
C TYR A 278 -2.08 15.61 9.51
N ALA A 279 -2.79 14.56 9.94
CA ALA A 279 -2.20 13.46 10.69
C ALA A 279 -1.30 12.55 9.80
N LEU A 280 -1.61 12.39 8.51
CA LEU A 280 -0.73 11.70 7.55
C LEU A 280 0.60 12.45 7.39
N ALA A 281 0.57 13.77 7.28
CA ALA A 281 1.79 14.58 7.24
C ALA A 281 2.65 14.40 8.50
N GLU A 282 2.02 14.29 9.68
CA GLU A 282 2.75 14.02 10.93
C GLU A 282 3.36 12.61 10.92
N ALA A 283 2.66 11.61 10.40
CA ALA A 283 3.21 10.26 10.22
C ALA A 283 4.44 10.26 9.30
N VAL A 284 4.39 11.00 8.19
CA VAL A 284 5.54 11.19 7.30
C VAL A 284 6.72 11.84 8.02
N ARG A 285 6.48 12.91 8.80
CA ARG A 285 7.53 13.59 9.57
C ARG A 285 8.16 12.64 10.61
N TYR A 286 7.33 11.87 11.32
CA TYR A 286 7.79 10.88 12.29
C TYR A 286 8.67 9.81 11.62
N MET A 287 8.25 9.23 10.51
CA MET A 287 9.06 8.24 9.77
C MET A 287 10.38 8.84 9.27
N LYS A 288 10.37 10.09 8.79
CA LYS A 288 11.59 10.79 8.39
C LYS A 288 12.57 11.00 9.57
N THR A 289 12.09 11.19 10.80
CA THR A 289 12.97 11.30 11.97
C THR A 289 13.66 10.00 12.34
N ILE A 290 13.03 8.86 12.06
CA ILE A 290 13.63 7.52 12.24
C ILE A 290 14.61 7.24 11.10
N GLY A 291 14.25 7.58 9.88
CA GLY A 291 15.00 7.34 8.65
C GLY A 291 14.73 5.96 8.03
N PHE A 292 14.51 5.94 6.71
CA PHE A 292 14.13 4.71 6.00
C PHE A 292 15.25 3.66 6.00
N ASP A 293 16.52 4.06 5.96
CA ASP A 293 17.64 3.11 6.08
C ASP A 293 17.60 2.33 7.40
N ALA A 294 17.22 3.02 8.50
CA ALA A 294 17.09 2.39 9.81
C ALA A 294 15.83 1.51 9.93
N ILE A 295 14.72 1.92 9.30
CA ILE A 295 13.49 1.14 9.20
C ILE A 295 13.76 -0.15 8.44
N GLU A 296 14.27 -0.05 7.22
CA GLU A 296 14.54 -1.20 6.35
C GLU A 296 15.58 -2.15 6.97
N ALA A 297 16.66 -1.63 7.55
CA ALA A 297 17.66 -2.46 8.22
C ALA A 297 17.06 -3.26 9.41
N GLN A 298 16.18 -2.66 10.20
CA GLN A 298 15.52 -3.35 11.31
C GLN A 298 14.53 -4.42 10.79
N GLU A 299 13.70 -4.08 9.84
CA GLU A 299 12.70 -5.00 9.27
C GLU A 299 13.38 -6.18 8.56
N ASN A 300 14.43 -5.94 7.77
CA ASN A 300 15.20 -7.00 7.13
C ASN A 300 15.88 -7.92 8.16
N ARG A 301 16.44 -7.36 9.23
CA ARG A 301 17.02 -8.14 10.32
C ARG A 301 15.97 -9.05 10.97
N LEU A 302 14.80 -8.53 11.31
CA LEU A 302 13.72 -9.31 11.92
C LEU A 302 13.17 -10.36 10.96
N THR A 303 13.02 -10.02 9.68
CA THR A 303 12.60 -10.94 8.62
C THR A 303 13.54 -12.13 8.51
N ARG A 304 14.83 -11.88 8.49
CA ARG A 304 15.85 -12.95 8.45
C ARG A 304 15.73 -13.88 9.66
N ILE A 305 15.63 -13.33 10.88
CA ILE A 305 15.46 -14.13 12.11
C ILE A 305 14.19 -14.98 12.04
N ALA A 306 13.07 -14.37 11.63
CA ALA A 306 11.80 -15.07 11.50
C ALA A 306 11.88 -16.19 10.45
N TYR A 307 12.38 -15.88 9.24
CA TYR A 307 12.51 -16.83 8.14
C TYR A 307 13.40 -18.02 8.52
N GLU A 308 14.62 -17.78 8.98
CA GLU A 308 15.56 -18.83 9.36
C GLU A 308 15.02 -19.69 10.51
N GLY A 309 14.36 -19.06 11.50
CA GLY A 309 13.68 -19.77 12.58
C GLY A 309 12.55 -20.66 12.09
N MET A 310 11.70 -20.16 11.19
CA MET A 310 10.60 -20.93 10.58
C MET A 310 11.10 -22.12 9.76
N MET A 311 12.18 -21.95 8.99
CA MET A 311 12.76 -23.02 8.18
C MET A 311 13.37 -24.15 9.02
N ASN A 312 13.66 -23.91 10.29
CA ASN A 312 14.13 -24.94 11.24
C ASN A 312 12.96 -25.69 11.93
N ILE A 313 11.70 -25.29 11.72
CA ILE A 313 10.53 -25.96 12.28
C ILE A 313 9.98 -26.99 11.26
N PRO A 314 9.96 -28.29 11.59
CA PRO A 314 9.47 -29.32 10.69
C PRO A 314 8.02 -29.07 10.27
N GLY A 315 7.71 -29.24 8.98
CA GLY A 315 6.36 -29.09 8.42
C GLY A 315 5.96 -27.64 8.17
N ILE A 316 6.87 -26.67 8.29
CA ILE A 316 6.64 -25.29 7.86
C ILE A 316 7.14 -25.11 6.43
N ARG A 317 6.34 -24.48 5.60
CA ARG A 317 6.70 -24.07 4.24
C ARG A 317 6.41 -22.57 4.07
N VAL A 318 7.45 -21.77 3.97
CA VAL A 318 7.34 -20.34 3.59
C VAL A 318 7.17 -20.23 2.09
N LEU A 319 6.26 -19.34 1.63
CA LEU A 319 6.02 -19.08 0.22
C LEU A 319 6.99 -18.02 -0.29
N GLY A 320 7.36 -18.10 -1.57
CA GLY A 320 8.21 -17.12 -2.24
C GLY A 320 9.68 -17.50 -2.22
N SER A 321 10.55 -16.51 -2.08
CA SER A 321 12.00 -16.66 -2.19
C SER A 321 12.61 -17.56 -1.11
N SER A 322 13.66 -18.29 -1.47
CA SER A 322 14.53 -18.98 -0.50
C SER A 322 15.55 -18.04 0.15
N ASP A 323 15.69 -16.82 -0.36
CA ASP A 323 16.53 -15.77 0.23
C ASP A 323 15.67 -14.90 1.16
N PRO A 324 15.98 -14.86 2.48
CA PRO A 324 15.24 -14.05 3.45
C PRO A 324 15.24 -12.56 3.14
N ASP A 325 16.23 -12.05 2.43
CA ASP A 325 16.34 -10.63 2.07
C ASP A 325 15.33 -10.21 1.00
N ASN A 326 14.68 -11.15 0.33
CA ASN A 326 13.63 -10.89 -0.66
C ASN A 326 12.20 -10.93 -0.09
N HIS A 327 12.03 -10.83 1.24
CA HIS A 327 10.70 -10.89 1.87
C HIS A 327 10.20 -9.57 2.48
N HIS A 328 11.01 -8.53 2.55
CA HIS A 328 10.64 -7.17 2.99
C HIS A 328 9.58 -7.12 4.11
N GLY A 329 9.83 -7.81 5.23
CA GLY A 329 8.93 -7.81 6.39
C GLY A 329 7.69 -8.69 6.27
N ILE A 330 7.47 -9.41 5.18
CA ILE A 330 6.24 -10.20 4.93
C ILE A 330 6.59 -11.66 4.68
N LEU A 331 6.09 -12.56 5.55
CA LEU A 331 6.28 -14.01 5.43
C LEU A 331 4.92 -14.71 5.44
N SER A 332 4.50 -15.22 4.29
CA SER A 332 3.33 -16.09 4.18
C SER A 332 3.77 -17.54 4.21
N PHE A 333 3.10 -18.36 5.01
CA PHE A 333 3.50 -19.74 5.22
C PHE A 333 2.32 -20.69 5.38
N ALA A 334 2.59 -21.97 5.19
CA ALA A 334 1.69 -23.07 5.48
C ALA A 334 2.32 -24.02 6.49
N VAL A 335 1.50 -24.66 7.30
CA VAL A 335 1.89 -25.73 8.25
C VAL A 335 1.28 -27.03 7.77
N ASP A 336 2.09 -28.05 7.57
CA ASP A 336 1.64 -29.34 7.08
C ASP A 336 0.53 -29.95 7.93
N GLY A 337 -0.62 -30.21 7.30
CA GLY A 337 -1.79 -30.81 7.93
C GLY A 337 -2.59 -29.87 8.86
N VAL A 338 -2.25 -28.58 8.93
CA VAL A 338 -2.95 -27.61 9.77
C VAL A 338 -3.57 -26.49 8.94
N HIS A 339 -4.87 -26.22 9.16
CA HIS A 339 -5.52 -25.13 8.48
C HIS A 339 -5.00 -23.77 8.97
N PRO A 340 -4.79 -22.76 8.09
CA PRO A 340 -4.25 -21.46 8.49
C PRO A 340 -5.07 -20.73 9.58
N HIS A 341 -6.39 -20.93 9.65
CA HIS A 341 -7.21 -20.36 10.72
C HIS A 341 -6.87 -20.98 12.08
N ASP A 342 -6.63 -22.30 12.15
CA ASP A 342 -6.27 -22.97 13.39
C ASP A 342 -4.88 -22.51 13.86
N VAL A 343 -3.94 -22.29 12.90
CA VAL A 343 -2.64 -21.69 13.18
C VAL A 343 -2.80 -20.31 13.82
N ALA A 344 -3.63 -19.45 13.23
CA ALA A 344 -3.86 -18.09 13.74
C ALA A 344 -4.56 -18.11 15.11
N GLU A 345 -5.51 -19.02 15.34
CA GLU A 345 -6.21 -19.15 16.61
C GLU A 345 -5.27 -19.60 17.74
N ILE A 346 -4.41 -20.59 17.47
CA ILE A 346 -3.43 -21.07 18.44
C ILE A 346 -2.40 -20.00 18.79
N LEU A 347 -1.90 -19.25 17.79
CA LEU A 347 -0.99 -18.13 18.03
C LEU A 347 -1.67 -17.01 18.81
N ASN A 348 -2.94 -16.73 18.54
CA ASN A 348 -3.72 -15.73 19.29
C ASN A 348 -3.92 -16.13 20.77
N ALA A 349 -3.98 -17.43 21.10
CA ALA A 349 -4.03 -17.90 22.49
C ALA A 349 -2.75 -17.54 23.27
N ASP A 350 -1.63 -17.34 22.57
CA ASP A 350 -0.37 -16.84 23.11
C ASP A 350 -0.20 -15.30 22.89
N ASN A 351 -1.30 -14.57 22.64
CA ASN A 351 -1.33 -13.13 22.37
C ASN A 351 -0.55 -12.70 21.11
N ILE A 352 -0.33 -13.59 20.14
CA ILE A 352 0.38 -13.30 18.89
C ILE A 352 -0.62 -13.07 17.76
N CYS A 353 -0.64 -11.83 17.26
CA CYS A 353 -1.59 -11.40 16.23
C CYS A 353 -0.99 -11.63 14.84
N VAL A 354 -1.53 -12.57 14.09
CA VAL A 354 -1.20 -12.88 12.70
C VAL A 354 -2.45 -12.89 11.84
N ARG A 355 -2.30 -12.95 10.52
CA ARG A 355 -3.43 -13.06 9.60
C ARG A 355 -3.49 -14.42 8.94
N ALA A 356 -4.70 -14.99 8.82
CA ALA A 356 -4.98 -16.18 8.05
C ALA A 356 -5.94 -15.89 6.88
N GLY A 357 -5.78 -16.58 5.76
CA GLY A 357 -6.67 -16.50 4.61
C GLY A 357 -5.95 -16.30 3.28
N HIS A 358 -6.65 -15.69 2.32
CA HIS A 358 -6.12 -15.43 0.98
C HIS A 358 -5.48 -14.05 0.80
N HIS A 359 -5.38 -13.24 1.86
CA HIS A 359 -4.71 -11.93 1.91
C HIS A 359 -5.15 -10.96 0.79
N CYS A 360 -6.38 -11.08 0.31
CA CYS A 360 -6.91 -10.33 -0.85
C CYS A 360 -6.07 -10.50 -2.13
N ALA A 361 -5.46 -11.67 -2.34
CA ALA A 361 -4.65 -12.03 -3.51
C ALA A 361 -4.96 -13.46 -3.97
N GLN A 362 -6.26 -13.80 -4.11
CA GLN A 362 -6.70 -15.14 -4.50
C GLN A 362 -6.08 -15.65 -5.81
N PRO A 363 -5.94 -14.84 -6.89
CA PRO A 363 -5.29 -15.30 -8.11
C PRO A 363 -3.85 -15.76 -7.90
N LEU A 364 -3.07 -15.03 -7.08
CA LEU A 364 -1.70 -15.41 -6.73
C LEU A 364 -1.67 -16.73 -5.95
N LEU A 365 -2.49 -16.87 -4.91
CA LEU A 365 -2.50 -18.09 -4.10
C LEU A 365 -2.92 -19.31 -4.94
N GLN A 366 -3.89 -19.15 -5.83
CA GLN A 366 -4.30 -20.18 -6.78
C GLN A 366 -3.16 -20.59 -7.73
N TYR A 367 -2.43 -19.60 -8.24
CA TYR A 367 -1.25 -19.79 -9.08
C TYR A 367 -0.14 -20.55 -8.33
N LEU A 368 0.06 -20.25 -7.03
CA LEU A 368 1.03 -20.94 -6.16
C LEU A 368 0.53 -22.31 -5.64
N GLY A 369 -0.66 -22.75 -6.07
CA GLY A 369 -1.20 -24.06 -5.70
C GLY A 369 -1.72 -24.16 -4.26
N THR A 370 -2.12 -23.03 -3.65
CA THR A 370 -2.71 -23.01 -2.30
C THR A 370 -3.96 -22.13 -2.26
N ALA A 371 -4.90 -22.44 -1.37
CA ALA A 371 -6.12 -21.66 -1.21
C ALA A 371 -5.99 -20.56 -0.14
N SER A 372 -5.16 -20.79 0.88
CA SER A 372 -4.98 -19.89 2.00
C SER A 372 -3.64 -20.14 2.71
N THR A 373 -3.15 -19.15 3.40
CA THR A 373 -1.91 -19.21 4.20
C THR A 373 -2.08 -18.44 5.51
N THR A 374 -1.16 -18.66 6.44
CA THR A 374 -0.95 -17.73 7.56
C THR A 374 0.14 -16.74 7.14
N ARG A 375 0.00 -15.48 7.51
CA ARG A 375 0.98 -14.44 7.21
C ARG A 375 1.39 -13.71 8.48
N VAL A 376 2.68 -13.61 8.71
CA VAL A 376 3.28 -12.64 9.62
C VAL A 376 3.78 -11.46 8.81
N SER A 377 3.62 -10.27 9.34
CA SER A 377 4.15 -9.04 8.74
C SER A 377 4.68 -8.11 9.83
N LEU A 378 5.92 -7.71 9.63
CA LEU A 378 6.74 -7.02 10.59
C LEU A 378 6.71 -5.51 10.34
N ALA A 379 7.07 -4.75 11.38
CA ALA A 379 7.34 -3.32 11.27
C ALA A 379 8.56 -2.99 12.14
N PHE A 380 9.18 -1.87 11.87
CA PHE A 380 10.41 -1.42 12.54
C PHE A 380 10.31 -1.35 14.08
N TYR A 381 9.12 -1.22 14.64
CA TYR A 381 8.86 -1.23 16.09
C TYR A 381 8.71 -2.62 16.69
N ASN A 382 8.73 -3.69 15.89
CA ASN A 382 8.79 -5.05 16.43
C ASN A 382 10.18 -5.35 17.00
N THR A 383 10.25 -6.26 17.97
CA THR A 383 11.49 -6.66 18.63
C THR A 383 11.90 -8.08 18.29
N GLU A 384 13.17 -8.39 18.50
CA GLU A 384 13.69 -9.76 18.32
C GLU A 384 13.06 -10.74 19.31
N GLU A 385 12.75 -10.28 20.53
CA GLU A 385 12.07 -11.07 21.55
C GLU A 385 10.65 -11.47 21.10
N GLU A 386 9.92 -10.57 20.45
CA GLU A 386 8.61 -10.86 19.85
C GLU A 386 8.73 -11.95 18.77
N ILE A 387 9.75 -11.87 17.92
CA ILE A 387 9.98 -12.90 16.88
C ILE A 387 10.35 -14.24 17.50
N ARG A 388 11.18 -14.26 18.55
CA ARG A 388 11.53 -15.50 19.27
C ARG A 388 10.31 -16.14 19.94
N ALA A 389 9.47 -15.35 20.57
CA ALA A 389 8.22 -15.83 21.17
C ALA A 389 7.25 -16.39 20.10
N PHE A 390 7.14 -15.72 18.93
CA PHE A 390 6.39 -16.25 17.79
C PHE A 390 6.93 -17.61 17.33
N LEU A 391 8.24 -17.74 17.15
CA LEU A 391 8.86 -18.99 16.71
C LEU A 391 8.70 -20.12 17.73
N GLU A 392 8.78 -19.84 19.02
CA GLU A 392 8.54 -20.81 20.09
C GLU A 392 7.09 -21.31 20.07
N SER A 393 6.12 -20.39 19.98
CA SER A 393 4.70 -20.75 19.88
C SER A 393 4.41 -21.56 18.62
N LEU A 394 4.96 -21.16 17.48
CA LEU A 394 4.81 -21.85 16.19
C LEU A 394 5.44 -23.26 16.23
N GLY A 395 6.62 -23.41 16.85
CA GLY A 395 7.30 -24.71 17.02
C GLY A 395 6.52 -25.67 17.91
N GLY A 396 5.76 -25.15 18.87
CA GLY A 396 4.88 -25.95 19.75
C GLY A 396 3.50 -26.28 19.18
N LEU A 397 3.15 -25.75 18.01
CA LEU A 397 1.80 -25.79 17.46
C LEU A 397 1.28 -27.21 17.25
N ARG A 398 2.05 -28.08 16.61
CA ARG A 398 1.64 -29.49 16.33
C ARG A 398 1.36 -30.25 17.62
N ARG A 399 2.19 -30.08 18.66
CA ARG A 399 1.96 -30.69 19.98
C ARG A 399 0.68 -30.15 20.63
N LYS A 400 0.40 -28.84 20.55
CA LYS A 400 -0.85 -28.23 21.05
C LYS A 400 -2.10 -28.84 20.39
N MET A 401 -1.98 -29.28 19.13
CA MET A 401 -3.05 -29.93 18.36
C MET A 401 -3.11 -31.46 18.58
N GLY A 402 -2.22 -32.04 19.34
CA GLY A 402 -2.20 -33.48 19.62
C GLY A 402 -1.66 -34.35 18.48
N TYR A 403 -0.86 -33.78 17.57
CA TYR A 403 -0.22 -34.51 16.47
C TYR A 403 1.14 -35.13 16.83
N GLU A 404 1.57 -35.01 18.11
CA GLU A 404 2.78 -35.65 18.67
C GLU A 404 2.48 -36.32 19.99
#